data_9f02416f11e01f104e5d90d743dd2c4f
#
_entry.id   9f02416f11e01f104e5d90d743dd2c4f
#
_cell.length_a   1.000
_cell.length_b   1.000
_cell.length_c   1.000
_cell.angle_alpha   90.00
_cell.angle_beta   90.00
_cell.angle_gamma   90.00
#
_symmetry.space_group_name_H-M   'P 1'
#
loop_
_entity.id
_entity.type
_entity.pdbx_description
1 polymer ?
#
loop_
_entity_poly.entity_id
_entity_poly.type
_entity_poly.pdbx_seq_one_letter_code
_entity_poly.pdbx_strand_id
1 'polypeptide(L)'
;STLLHLLAALDTPTSGKICIDNVDISSFTKNELSKHRLENFGFVYQFHHLMEDLTVIENILIPGQLANTNPSLKDDAHELAELIGLSHRLNHLPWKLSGGEKQRVAIARALINKPKIIFLDEPTGNLDDKNAQIIQDLLFDISNKHGVALVAATHDNNFIKNFKTIYKIEDKTISEI
;
A
#
# COMPACT_ATOMS: atom_id res chain seq x y z
N SER A 1 3.47 6.56 11.68
CA SER A 1 3.16 7.23 10.39
C SER A 1 4.25 8.19 9.90
N THR A 2 4.84 9.10 10.74
CA THR A 2 5.81 10.12 10.26
C THR A 2 7.02 9.53 9.53
N LEU A 3 7.70 8.52 10.10
CA LEU A 3 8.82 7.86 9.45
C LEU A 3 8.39 7.17 8.14
N LEU A 4 7.22 6.53 8.15
CA LEU A 4 6.66 5.89 6.97
C LEU A 4 6.44 6.91 5.83
N HIS A 5 5.91 8.08 6.16
CA HIS A 5 5.69 9.16 5.18
C HIS A 5 7.01 9.70 4.60
N LEU A 6 8.06 9.81 5.42
CA LEU A 6 9.39 10.19 4.96
C LEU A 6 9.97 9.13 4.00
N LEU A 7 9.96 7.85 4.39
CA LEU A 7 10.44 6.74 3.56
C LEU A 7 9.66 6.62 2.25
N ALA A 8 8.37 6.91 2.29
CA ALA A 8 7.47 6.90 1.14
C ALA A 8 7.57 8.18 0.27
N ALA A 9 8.48 9.09 0.59
CA ALA A 9 8.64 10.38 -0.08
C ALA A 9 7.36 11.23 -0.14
N LEU A 10 6.46 11.07 0.84
CA LEU A 10 5.27 11.92 1.02
C LEU A 10 5.62 13.20 1.77
N ASP A 11 6.69 13.16 2.57
CA ASP A 11 7.22 14.30 3.30
C ASP A 11 8.74 14.41 3.08
N THR A 12 9.34 15.54 3.43
CA THR A 12 10.76 15.82 3.22
C THR A 12 11.48 15.84 4.58
N PRO A 13 12.60 15.11 4.74
CA PRO A 13 13.35 15.11 5.98
C PRO A 13 13.99 16.48 6.20
N THR A 14 14.04 16.95 7.46
CA THR A 14 14.73 18.21 7.84
C THR A 14 16.23 18.11 7.58
N SER A 15 16.81 16.92 7.72
CA SER A 15 18.20 16.61 7.43
C SER A 15 18.38 15.12 7.16
N GLY A 16 19.50 14.73 6.57
CA GLY A 16 19.78 13.34 6.22
C GLY A 16 19.38 13.00 4.78
N LYS A 17 19.43 11.71 4.45
CA LYS A 17 19.15 11.17 3.12
C LYS A 17 18.25 9.96 3.20
N ILE A 18 17.43 9.77 2.17
CA ILE A 18 16.61 8.58 1.99
C ILE A 18 17.10 7.90 0.70
N CYS A 19 17.63 6.68 0.84
CA CYS A 19 18.12 5.90 -0.29
C CYS A 19 17.26 4.65 -0.47
N ILE A 20 16.78 4.42 -1.69
CA ILE A 20 16.04 3.22 -2.09
C ILE A 20 16.75 2.61 -3.30
N ASP A 21 17.10 1.34 -3.23
CA ASP A 21 17.91 0.65 -4.25
C ASP A 21 19.20 1.43 -4.59
N ASN A 22 19.88 2.01 -3.60
CA ASN A 22 21.05 2.88 -3.72
C ASN A 22 20.82 4.22 -4.47
N VAL A 23 19.57 4.59 -4.71
CA VAL A 23 19.21 5.89 -5.30
C VAL A 23 18.82 6.85 -4.17
N ASP A 24 19.50 7.98 -4.07
CA ASP A 24 19.18 9.06 -3.13
C ASP A 24 17.97 9.85 -3.65
N ILE A 25 16.78 9.51 -3.14
CA ILE A 25 15.54 10.19 -3.52
C ILE A 25 15.36 11.55 -2.87
N SER A 26 16.17 11.89 -1.86
CA SER A 26 16.13 13.21 -1.21
C SER A 26 16.56 14.34 -2.14
N SER A 27 17.29 14.02 -3.20
CA SER A 27 17.74 14.98 -4.21
C SER A 27 16.73 15.22 -5.34
N PHE A 28 15.63 14.46 -5.39
CA PHE A 28 14.65 14.54 -6.45
C PHE A 28 13.80 15.81 -6.35
N THR A 29 13.44 16.37 -7.49
CA THR A 29 12.39 17.40 -7.58
C THR A 29 11.03 16.83 -7.20
N LYS A 30 10.06 17.69 -6.91
CA LYS A 30 8.68 17.26 -6.59
C LYS A 30 8.06 16.40 -7.71
N ASN A 31 8.33 16.71 -8.96
CA ASN A 31 7.82 15.96 -10.11
C ASN A 31 8.47 14.57 -10.20
N GLU A 32 9.78 14.48 -10.00
CA GLU A 32 10.51 13.21 -9.98
C GLU A 32 10.05 12.35 -8.81
N LEU A 33 9.86 12.91 -7.61
CA LEU A 33 9.30 12.18 -6.47
C LEU A 33 7.88 11.66 -6.76
N SER A 34 7.03 12.49 -7.38
CA SER A 34 5.66 12.08 -7.72
C SER A 34 5.66 10.93 -8.72
N LYS A 35 6.51 11.00 -9.75
CA LYS A 35 6.68 9.93 -10.73
C LYS A 35 7.24 8.67 -10.07
N HIS A 36 8.29 8.81 -9.25
CA HIS A 36 8.92 7.70 -8.56
C HIS A 36 7.94 6.96 -7.63
N ARG A 37 7.12 7.71 -6.86
CA ARG A 37 6.05 7.12 -6.04
C ARG A 37 5.05 6.34 -6.88
N LEU A 38 4.57 6.95 -7.96
CA LEU A 38 3.56 6.35 -8.83
C LEU A 38 4.02 5.02 -9.45
N GLU A 39 5.30 4.95 -9.81
CA GLU A 39 5.89 3.79 -10.49
C GLU A 39 6.40 2.71 -9.53
N ASN A 40 6.83 3.07 -8.32
CA ASN A 40 7.55 2.14 -7.45
C ASN A 40 6.87 1.86 -6.12
N PHE A 41 5.89 2.66 -5.70
CA PHE A 41 5.29 2.56 -4.36
C PHE A 41 3.79 2.30 -4.43
N GLY A 42 3.34 1.37 -3.58
CA GLY A 42 1.94 1.21 -3.22
C GLY A 42 1.68 1.77 -1.82
N PHE A 43 0.44 2.20 -1.57
CA PHE A 43 0.04 2.74 -0.26
C PHE A 43 -1.26 2.10 0.21
N VAL A 44 -1.26 1.61 1.44
CA VAL A 44 -2.43 1.09 2.13
C VAL A 44 -2.53 1.76 3.50
N TYR A 45 -3.62 2.46 3.75
CA TYR A 45 -3.87 3.22 4.97
C TYR A 45 -4.97 2.58 5.81
N GLN A 46 -5.00 2.91 7.09
CA GLN A 46 -6.06 2.51 8.03
C GLN A 46 -7.46 2.94 7.56
N PHE A 47 -7.60 4.14 6.98
CA PHE A 47 -8.86 4.69 6.46
C PHE A 47 -8.98 4.51 4.94
N HIS A 48 -8.54 3.45 4.37
CA HIS A 48 -8.67 3.01 2.96
C HIS A 48 -8.51 4.12 1.88
N HIS A 49 -8.99 5.34 2.11
CA HIS A 49 -8.98 6.49 1.20
C HIS A 49 -9.48 6.15 -0.23
N LEU A 50 -10.58 5.38 -0.30
CA LEU A 50 -11.24 5.13 -1.57
C LEU A 50 -12.00 6.39 -2.02
N MET A 51 -12.04 6.61 -3.33
CA MET A 51 -12.88 7.63 -3.93
C MET A 51 -14.33 7.16 -3.88
N GLU A 52 -15.15 7.81 -3.06
CA GLU A 52 -16.53 7.38 -2.76
C GLU A 52 -17.47 7.42 -3.97
N ASP A 53 -17.18 8.27 -4.96
CA ASP A 53 -17.93 8.41 -6.21
C ASP A 53 -17.49 7.45 -7.31
N LEU A 54 -16.44 6.64 -7.07
CA LEU A 54 -15.91 5.67 -8.00
C LEU A 54 -16.20 4.26 -7.54
N THR A 55 -16.50 3.40 -8.49
CA THR A 55 -16.71 1.96 -8.27
C THR A 55 -15.42 1.26 -7.81
N VAL A 56 -15.53 -0.01 -7.39
CA VAL A 56 -14.37 -0.85 -7.03
C VAL A 56 -13.33 -0.87 -8.16
N ILE A 57 -13.78 -1.19 -9.39
CA ILE A 57 -12.86 -1.31 -10.52
C ILE A 57 -12.21 0.04 -10.87
N GLU A 58 -12.96 1.14 -10.81
CA GLU A 58 -12.44 2.47 -11.07
C GLU A 58 -11.42 2.90 -10.00
N ASN A 59 -11.66 2.62 -8.72
CA ASN A 59 -10.69 2.85 -7.65
C ASN A 59 -9.37 2.10 -7.89
N ILE A 60 -9.43 0.84 -8.35
CA ILE A 60 -8.24 0.04 -8.67
C ILE A 60 -7.48 0.66 -9.85
N LEU A 61 -8.19 1.15 -10.85
CA LEU A 61 -7.61 1.66 -12.10
C LEU A 61 -6.89 3.02 -11.96
N ILE A 62 -7.26 3.88 -10.99
CA ILE A 62 -6.75 5.26 -10.88
C ILE A 62 -5.23 5.37 -11.01
N PRO A 63 -4.39 4.66 -10.22
CA PRO A 63 -2.95 4.86 -10.30
C PRO A 63 -2.38 4.41 -11.65
N GLY A 64 -2.94 3.36 -12.25
CA GLY A 64 -2.52 2.89 -13.57
C GLY A 64 -2.88 3.88 -14.68
N GLN A 65 -4.05 4.52 -14.60
CA GLN A 65 -4.44 5.59 -15.54
C GLN A 65 -3.53 6.80 -15.43
N LEU A 66 -3.12 7.18 -14.22
CA LEU A 66 -2.18 8.28 -13.99
C LEU A 66 -0.78 7.97 -14.52
N ALA A 67 -0.32 6.72 -14.41
CA ALA A 67 0.97 6.28 -14.93
C ALA A 67 0.95 6.22 -16.48
N ASN A 68 -0.19 5.85 -17.07
CA ASN A 68 -0.44 5.76 -18.51
C ASN A 68 0.63 4.97 -19.29
N THR A 69 1.17 3.93 -18.67
CA THR A 69 2.27 3.12 -19.24
C THR A 69 1.86 1.67 -19.56
N ASN A 70 0.68 1.25 -19.11
CA ASN A 70 0.25 -0.13 -19.19
C ASN A 70 -0.91 -0.34 -20.18
N PRO A 71 -0.68 -0.97 -21.34
CA PRO A 71 -1.74 -1.25 -22.33
C PRO A 71 -2.76 -2.28 -21.84
N SER A 72 -2.38 -3.18 -20.93
CA SER A 72 -3.24 -4.22 -20.33
C SER A 72 -3.87 -3.81 -19.01
N LEU A 73 -3.93 -2.52 -18.71
CA LEU A 73 -4.35 -2.00 -17.40
C LEU A 73 -5.73 -2.53 -16.94
N LYS A 74 -6.68 -2.69 -17.87
CA LYS A 74 -8.01 -3.21 -17.52
C LYS A 74 -7.97 -4.69 -17.14
N ASP A 75 -7.20 -5.48 -17.87
CA ASP A 75 -7.06 -6.91 -17.59
C ASP A 75 -6.34 -7.12 -16.25
N ASP A 76 -5.24 -6.39 -16.00
CA ASP A 76 -4.54 -6.39 -14.70
C ASP A 76 -5.49 -6.01 -13.56
N ALA A 77 -6.38 -5.03 -13.75
CA ALA A 77 -7.34 -4.63 -12.73
C ALA A 77 -8.39 -5.72 -12.45
N HIS A 78 -8.82 -6.46 -13.45
CA HIS A 78 -9.71 -7.62 -13.28
C HIS A 78 -9.01 -8.77 -12.55
N GLU A 79 -7.76 -9.07 -12.88
CA GLU A 79 -6.95 -10.08 -12.19
C GLU A 79 -6.74 -9.71 -10.71
N LEU A 80 -6.45 -8.43 -10.43
CA LEU A 80 -6.35 -7.95 -9.05
C LEU A 80 -7.67 -8.06 -8.29
N ALA A 81 -8.80 -7.77 -8.94
CA ALA A 81 -10.11 -7.92 -8.32
C ALA A 81 -10.44 -9.39 -8.02
N GLU A 82 -9.98 -10.31 -8.85
CA GLU A 82 -10.07 -11.75 -8.58
C GLU A 82 -9.16 -12.16 -7.41
N LEU A 83 -7.92 -11.71 -7.41
CA LEU A 83 -6.95 -11.96 -6.33
C LEU A 83 -7.49 -11.57 -4.95
N ILE A 84 -8.18 -10.43 -4.87
CA ILE A 84 -8.78 -9.94 -3.62
C ILE A 84 -10.19 -10.50 -3.35
N GLY A 85 -10.72 -11.39 -4.21
CA GLY A 85 -12.02 -12.04 -4.07
C GLY A 85 -13.22 -11.12 -4.25
N LEU A 86 -13.11 -10.05 -5.06
CA LEU A 86 -14.15 -9.04 -5.26
C LEU A 86 -14.63 -8.90 -6.72
N SER A 87 -14.39 -9.88 -7.58
CA SER A 87 -14.87 -9.88 -8.98
C SER A 87 -16.38 -9.66 -9.10
N HIS A 88 -17.16 -10.12 -8.12
CA HIS A 88 -18.61 -9.95 -8.06
C HIS A 88 -19.05 -8.55 -7.56
N ARG A 89 -18.10 -7.68 -7.16
CA ARG A 89 -18.34 -6.35 -6.60
C ARG A 89 -17.82 -5.20 -7.47
N LEU A 90 -17.28 -5.46 -8.66
CA LEU A 90 -16.58 -4.49 -9.51
C LEU A 90 -17.32 -3.17 -9.70
N ASN A 91 -18.64 -3.21 -9.88
CA ASN A 91 -19.49 -2.06 -10.12
C ASN A 91 -20.11 -1.47 -8.84
N HIS A 92 -19.69 -1.94 -7.64
CA HIS A 92 -20.17 -1.38 -6.38
C HIS A 92 -19.39 -0.14 -6.00
N LEU A 93 -20.08 0.82 -5.41
CA LEU A 93 -19.49 1.99 -4.78
C LEU A 93 -18.98 1.63 -3.37
N PRO A 94 -17.95 2.34 -2.83
CA PRO A 94 -17.34 2.03 -1.54
C PRO A 94 -18.33 1.93 -0.37
N TRP A 95 -19.37 2.75 -0.35
CA TRP A 95 -20.36 2.73 0.72
C TRP A 95 -21.21 1.43 0.77
N LYS A 96 -21.18 0.60 -0.30
CA LYS A 96 -21.81 -0.74 -0.33
C LYS A 96 -20.89 -1.87 0.14
N LEU A 97 -19.67 -1.54 0.55
CA LEU A 97 -18.65 -2.50 0.95
C LEU A 97 -18.46 -2.51 2.46
N SER A 98 -18.17 -3.70 3.02
CA SER A 98 -17.67 -3.82 4.39
C SER A 98 -16.27 -3.22 4.54
N GLY A 99 -15.82 -2.96 5.78
CA GLY A 99 -14.47 -2.45 6.06
C GLY A 99 -13.37 -3.33 5.47
N GLY A 100 -13.48 -4.65 5.64
CA GLY A 100 -12.53 -5.60 5.07
C GLY A 100 -12.54 -5.64 3.52
N GLU A 101 -13.72 -5.47 2.89
CA GLU A 101 -13.80 -5.35 1.43
C GLU A 101 -13.14 -4.05 0.94
N LYS A 102 -13.39 -2.91 1.61
CA LYS A 102 -12.73 -1.63 1.30
C LYS A 102 -11.21 -1.74 1.41
N GLN A 103 -10.70 -2.43 2.44
CA GLN A 103 -9.26 -2.64 2.62
C GLN A 103 -8.68 -3.50 1.51
N ARG A 104 -9.36 -4.56 1.09
CA ARG A 104 -8.93 -5.35 -0.06
C ARG A 104 -8.89 -4.52 -1.36
N VAL A 105 -9.86 -3.64 -1.60
CA VAL A 105 -9.82 -2.72 -2.75
C VAL A 105 -8.62 -1.78 -2.66
N ALA A 106 -8.31 -1.23 -1.48
CA ALA A 106 -7.13 -0.38 -1.28
C ALA A 106 -5.82 -1.12 -1.58
N ILE A 107 -5.73 -2.42 -1.21
CA ILE A 107 -4.59 -3.29 -1.55
C ILE A 107 -4.47 -3.48 -3.06
N ALA A 108 -5.56 -3.83 -3.74
CA ALA A 108 -5.55 -4.01 -5.21
C ALA A 108 -5.15 -2.71 -5.92
N ARG A 109 -5.67 -1.55 -5.48
CA ARG A 109 -5.27 -0.23 -5.96
C ARG A 109 -3.77 0.04 -5.78
N ALA A 110 -3.21 -0.37 -4.65
CA ALA A 110 -1.78 -0.21 -4.38
C ALA A 110 -0.90 -1.07 -5.30
N LEU A 111 -1.43 -2.18 -5.83
CA LEU A 111 -0.71 -3.15 -6.64
C LEU A 111 -0.74 -2.87 -8.16
N ILE A 112 -1.68 -2.06 -8.64
CA ILE A 112 -1.96 -1.94 -10.09
C ILE A 112 -0.75 -1.53 -10.93
N ASN A 113 0.15 -0.73 -10.39
CA ASN A 113 1.39 -0.31 -11.05
C ASN A 113 2.57 -1.26 -10.78
N LYS A 114 2.32 -2.44 -10.20
CA LYS A 114 3.35 -3.46 -9.90
C LYS A 114 4.51 -2.87 -9.08
N PRO A 115 4.22 -2.25 -7.91
CA PRO A 115 5.21 -1.51 -7.12
C PRO A 115 6.29 -2.44 -6.58
N LYS A 116 7.47 -1.88 -6.29
CA LYS A 116 8.55 -2.59 -5.58
C LYS A 116 8.30 -2.65 -4.07
N ILE A 117 7.65 -1.62 -3.52
CA ILE A 117 7.41 -1.47 -2.08
C ILE A 117 5.95 -1.08 -1.85
N ILE A 118 5.31 -1.73 -0.88
CA ILE A 118 4.01 -1.30 -0.35
C ILE A 118 4.22 -0.76 1.06
N PHE A 119 3.85 0.50 1.25
CA PHE A 119 3.82 1.16 2.55
C PHE A 119 2.46 0.95 3.20
N LEU A 120 2.47 0.44 4.44
CA LEU A 120 1.30 0.04 5.20
C LEU A 120 1.22 0.89 6.47
N ASP A 121 0.21 1.74 6.59
CA ASP A 121 -0.02 2.56 7.77
C ASP A 121 -1.25 2.03 8.52
N GLU A 122 -1.03 1.26 9.59
CA GLU A 122 -2.06 0.56 10.39
C GLU A 122 -3.10 -0.19 9.51
N PRO A 123 -2.67 -1.10 8.61
CA PRO A 123 -3.56 -1.66 7.58
C PRO A 123 -4.71 -2.50 8.12
N THR A 124 -4.68 -2.88 9.40
CA THR A 124 -5.71 -3.71 10.06
C THR A 124 -6.42 -2.98 11.20
N GLY A 125 -6.04 -1.73 11.52
CA GLY A 125 -6.45 -1.02 12.73
C GLY A 125 -7.95 -0.75 12.88
N ASN A 126 -8.73 -0.80 11.79
CA ASN A 126 -10.18 -0.58 11.79
C ASN A 126 -10.98 -1.86 11.50
N LEU A 127 -10.34 -3.03 11.59
CA LEU A 127 -10.95 -4.31 11.27
C LEU A 127 -11.13 -5.16 12.54
N ASP A 128 -12.13 -6.02 12.52
CA ASP A 128 -12.21 -7.12 13.49
C ASP A 128 -11.12 -8.16 13.27
N ASP A 129 -10.82 -8.96 14.28
CA ASP A 129 -9.71 -9.93 14.27
C ASP A 129 -9.74 -10.88 13.06
N LYS A 130 -10.92 -11.32 12.63
CA LYS A 130 -11.08 -12.23 11.49
C LYS A 130 -10.72 -11.54 10.18
N ASN A 131 -11.23 -10.34 9.96
CA ASN A 131 -10.90 -9.56 8.77
C ASN A 131 -9.44 -9.09 8.80
N ALA A 132 -8.91 -8.74 9.97
CA ALA A 132 -7.50 -8.40 10.15
C ALA A 132 -6.59 -9.55 9.70
N GLN A 133 -6.87 -10.78 10.13
CA GLN A 133 -6.09 -11.96 9.71
C GLN A 133 -6.15 -12.19 8.20
N ILE A 134 -7.33 -12.06 7.59
CA ILE A 134 -7.49 -12.20 6.12
C ILE A 134 -6.63 -11.17 5.37
N ILE A 135 -6.57 -9.91 5.85
CA ILE A 135 -5.75 -8.87 5.25
C ILE A 135 -4.26 -9.15 5.43
N GLN A 136 -3.84 -9.60 6.60
CA GLN A 136 -2.45 -9.98 6.88
C GLN A 136 -2.00 -11.11 5.96
N ASP A 137 -2.76 -12.18 5.87
CA ASP A 137 -2.47 -13.33 5.00
C ASP A 137 -2.37 -12.90 3.54
N LEU A 138 -3.31 -12.09 3.06
CA LEU A 138 -3.31 -11.55 1.70
C LEU A 138 -2.04 -10.74 1.41
N LEU A 139 -1.62 -9.85 2.32
CA LEU A 139 -0.43 -9.02 2.15
C LEU A 139 0.85 -9.86 2.06
N PHE A 140 1.01 -10.87 2.94
CA PHE A 140 2.17 -11.76 2.89
C PHE A 140 2.16 -12.68 1.67
N ASP A 141 1.00 -13.17 1.25
CA ASP A 141 0.86 -13.93 0.01
C ASP A 141 1.29 -13.12 -1.22
N ILE A 142 0.87 -11.85 -1.28
CA ILE A 142 1.27 -10.91 -2.33
C ILE A 142 2.78 -10.69 -2.30
N SER A 143 3.35 -10.40 -1.12
CA SER A 143 4.79 -10.20 -0.96
C SER A 143 5.58 -11.40 -1.46
N ASN A 144 5.19 -12.60 -1.06
CA ASN A 144 5.88 -13.84 -1.43
C ASN A 144 5.74 -14.19 -2.91
N LYS A 145 4.56 -14.01 -3.50
CA LYS A 145 4.27 -14.39 -4.90
C LYS A 145 4.82 -13.38 -5.92
N HIS A 146 4.77 -12.10 -5.58
CA HIS A 146 5.13 -11.01 -6.51
C HIS A 146 6.48 -10.34 -6.17
N GLY A 147 7.16 -10.75 -5.09
CA GLY A 147 8.45 -10.18 -4.68
C GLY A 147 8.37 -8.72 -4.23
N VAL A 148 7.20 -8.29 -3.75
CA VAL A 148 6.96 -6.91 -3.29
C VAL A 148 7.39 -6.79 -1.83
N ALA A 149 8.23 -5.80 -1.51
CA ALA A 149 8.61 -5.51 -0.14
C ALA A 149 7.46 -4.84 0.62
N LEU A 150 7.23 -5.25 1.87
CA LEU A 150 6.26 -4.62 2.77
C LEU A 150 7.00 -3.80 3.82
N VAL A 151 6.61 -2.54 3.98
CA VAL A 151 7.08 -1.65 5.05
C VAL A 151 5.87 -1.19 5.85
N ALA A 152 5.73 -1.68 7.07
CA ALA A 152 4.55 -1.43 7.90
C ALA A 152 4.86 -0.56 9.11
N ALA A 153 3.99 0.40 9.39
CA ALA A 153 3.89 1.05 10.69
C ALA A 153 2.62 0.52 11.37
N THR A 154 2.78 -0.19 12.49
CA THR A 154 1.64 -0.79 13.20
C THR A 154 1.96 -1.05 14.66
N HIS A 155 0.92 -1.13 15.47
CA HIS A 155 0.96 -1.60 16.85
C HIS A 155 0.32 -3.00 17.03
N ASP A 156 -0.13 -3.63 15.94
CA ASP A 156 -0.70 -4.98 15.97
C ASP A 156 0.42 -6.04 16.14
N ASN A 157 0.53 -6.57 17.37
CA ASN A 157 1.52 -7.58 17.70
C ASN A 157 1.40 -8.87 16.88
N ASN A 158 0.21 -9.24 16.42
CA ASN A 158 0.02 -10.43 15.58
C ASN A 158 0.58 -10.20 14.19
N PHE A 159 0.39 -8.99 13.65
CA PHE A 159 0.96 -8.62 12.36
C PHE A 159 2.49 -8.49 12.43
N ILE A 160 3.02 -7.83 13.46
CA ILE A 160 4.46 -7.62 13.66
C ILE A 160 5.26 -8.94 13.64
N LYS A 161 4.76 -10.00 14.28
CA LYS A 161 5.45 -11.30 14.39
C LYS A 161 5.78 -11.97 13.06
N ASN A 162 5.09 -11.58 11.98
CA ASN A 162 5.29 -12.15 10.65
C ASN A 162 6.41 -11.45 9.86
N PHE A 163 6.93 -10.32 10.35
CA PHE A 163 8.04 -9.60 9.71
C PHE A 163 9.39 -10.14 10.20
N LYS A 164 10.36 -10.22 9.28
CA LYS A 164 11.74 -10.67 9.59
C LYS A 164 12.57 -9.63 10.30
N THR A 165 12.31 -8.36 10.02
CA THR A 165 13.04 -7.22 10.56
C THR A 165 12.04 -6.27 11.19
N ILE A 166 12.27 -5.94 12.45
CA ILE A 166 11.37 -5.11 13.26
C ILE A 166 12.19 -3.98 13.87
N TYR A 167 11.67 -2.77 13.74
CA TYR A 167 12.25 -1.57 14.38
C TYR A 167 11.29 -0.99 15.40
N LYS A 168 11.80 -0.64 16.56
CA LYS A 168 11.07 0.12 17.58
C LYS A 168 11.47 1.58 17.50
N ILE A 169 10.46 2.45 17.54
CA ILE A 169 10.65 3.91 17.64
C ILE A 169 10.28 4.33 19.06
N GLU A 170 11.26 4.83 19.80
CA GLU A 170 11.11 5.28 21.18
C GLU A 170 12.01 6.50 21.40
N ASP A 171 11.51 7.53 22.09
CA ASP A 171 12.24 8.78 22.38
C ASP A 171 12.94 9.40 21.15
N LYS A 172 12.27 9.40 20.00
CA LYS A 172 12.77 9.91 18.70
C LYS A 172 13.99 9.16 18.16
N THR A 173 14.27 7.99 18.68
CA THR A 173 15.31 7.09 18.19
C THR A 173 14.70 5.83 17.60
N ILE A 174 15.42 5.17 16.69
CA ILE A 174 15.03 3.91 16.09
C ILE A 174 16.04 2.83 16.45
N SER A 175 15.58 1.68 16.88
CA SER A 175 16.40 0.51 17.20
C SER A 175 15.78 -0.75 16.58
N GLU A 176 16.62 -1.65 16.06
CA GLU A 176 16.21 -2.98 15.65
C GLU A 176 16.03 -3.87 16.87
N ILE A 177 14.97 -4.72 16.86
CA ILE A 177 14.61 -5.61 17.99
C ILE A 177 14.40 -7.05 17.52
#